data_c84e6125d31a86eda88e0ec18bc0221c
#
_entry.id   c84e6125d31a86eda88e0ec18bc0221c
#
_cell.length_a   1.000
_cell.length_b   1.000
_cell.length_c   1.000
_cell.angle_alpha   90.00
_cell.angle_beta   90.00
_cell.angle_gamma   90.00
#
_symmetry.space_group_name_H-M   'P 1'
#
loop_
_entity.id
_entity.type
_entity.pdbx_description
1 polymer ?
#
loop_
_entity_poly.entity_id
_entity_poly.type
_entity_poly.pdbx_seq_one_letter_code
_entity_poly.pdbx_strand_id
1 'polypeptide(L)'
;LPGVGKSLYKSLQKYGVATIKDTLNAKHIFDKLGKYAINLYSSLNLSHQDKIIKNQPRKSLAIARSFAPIKNRDSINKRLMILCRHLYFEVASLALTPSRIELKLRYKGQEQISISTTINANFTHKFLEQITKELFINLDKFKEYEINYLSLCAAGFDKQQQRSLFDTQSPKNSKISNAIMQIQKKYGVDAIKSLSEF
;
A
#
# COMPACT_ATOMS: atom_id res chain seq x y z
N LEU A 1 24.49 11.89 -2.93
CA LEU A 1 24.52 10.79 -1.96
C LEU A 1 23.15 10.13 -1.91
N PRO A 2 23.02 8.80 -1.99
CA PRO A 2 21.76 8.10 -1.80
C PRO A 2 21.14 8.46 -0.44
N GLY A 3 19.83 8.68 -0.39
CA GLY A 3 19.15 9.07 0.84
C GLY A 3 19.17 10.57 1.18
N VAL A 4 19.86 11.42 0.42
CA VAL A 4 19.83 12.88 0.62
C VAL A 4 18.89 13.52 -0.40
N GLY A 5 17.64 13.75 0.00
CA GLY A 5 16.67 14.48 -0.81
C GLY A 5 16.86 16.01 -0.72
N LYS A 6 16.15 16.74 -1.61
CA LYS A 6 16.26 18.22 -1.70
C LYS A 6 16.07 18.95 -0.35
N SER A 7 15.14 18.48 0.47
CA SER A 7 14.86 19.09 1.79
C SER A 7 16.02 18.91 2.76
N LEU A 8 16.52 17.68 2.92
CA LEU A 8 17.64 17.39 3.80
C LEU A 8 18.92 18.11 3.33
N TYR A 9 19.17 18.13 2.02
CA TYR A 9 20.29 18.86 1.43
C TYR A 9 20.26 20.35 1.81
N LYS A 10 19.12 21.02 1.62
CA LYS A 10 18.96 22.42 2.02
C LYS A 10 19.19 22.66 3.52
N SER A 11 18.73 21.71 4.34
CA SER A 11 18.94 21.78 5.80
C SER A 11 20.41 21.65 6.17
N LEU A 12 21.12 20.71 5.56
CA LEU A 12 22.57 20.51 5.79
C LEU A 12 23.38 21.72 5.32
N GLN A 13 23.06 22.29 4.15
CA GLN A 13 23.71 23.50 3.63
C GLN A 13 23.62 24.69 4.59
N LYS A 14 22.48 24.89 5.27
CA LYS A 14 22.31 25.97 6.27
C LYS A 14 23.31 25.85 7.42
N TYR A 15 23.81 24.65 7.70
CA TYR A 15 24.80 24.39 8.72
C TYR A 15 26.22 24.24 8.17
N GLY A 16 26.45 24.58 6.90
CA GLY A 16 27.77 24.52 6.26
C GLY A 16 28.21 23.09 5.87
N VAL A 17 27.31 22.11 5.89
CA VAL A 17 27.62 20.72 5.49
C VAL A 17 27.27 20.56 4.01
N ALA A 18 28.25 20.61 3.12
CA ALA A 18 28.08 20.50 1.67
C ALA A 18 28.67 19.20 1.10
N THR A 19 29.72 18.66 1.70
CA THR A 19 30.43 17.47 1.24
C THR A 19 30.39 16.34 2.27
N ILE A 20 30.73 15.12 1.85
CA ILE A 20 30.85 13.96 2.76
C ILE A 20 31.93 14.23 3.82
N LYS A 21 33.02 14.91 3.44
CA LYS A 21 34.07 15.25 4.38
C LYS A 21 33.58 16.14 5.53
N ASP A 22 32.68 17.07 5.24
CA ASP A 22 32.11 17.97 6.26
C ASP A 22 31.25 17.20 7.26
N THR A 23 30.74 16.03 6.89
CA THR A 23 29.92 15.21 7.79
C THR A 23 30.72 14.59 8.93
N LEU A 24 32.04 14.37 8.76
CA LEU A 24 32.86 13.67 9.75
C LEU A 24 32.80 14.33 11.13
N ASN A 25 32.75 15.66 11.20
CA ASN A 25 32.74 16.43 12.43
C ASN A 25 31.36 17.05 12.73
N ALA A 26 30.34 16.69 11.98
CA ALA A 26 29.01 17.33 12.02
C ALA A 26 27.94 16.52 12.78
N LYS A 27 28.29 15.56 13.62
CA LYS A 27 27.36 14.69 14.36
C LYS A 27 26.25 15.49 15.03
N HIS A 28 26.59 16.57 15.73
CA HIS A 28 25.64 17.43 16.44
C HIS A 28 24.59 18.09 15.54
N ILE A 29 24.91 18.28 14.25
CA ILE A 29 23.97 18.81 13.24
C ILE A 29 22.97 17.71 12.86
N PHE A 30 23.46 16.49 12.63
CA PHE A 30 22.62 15.36 12.29
C PHE A 30 21.67 14.99 13.44
N ASP A 31 22.13 15.10 14.69
CA ASP A 31 21.30 14.88 15.90
C ASP A 31 20.11 15.86 15.96
N LYS A 32 20.29 17.12 15.53
CA LYS A 32 19.23 18.13 15.44
C LYS A 32 18.23 17.90 14.30
N LEU A 33 18.62 17.23 13.24
CA LEU A 33 17.81 17.00 12.05
C LEU A 33 16.90 15.76 12.14
N GLY A 34 16.98 15.02 13.25
CA GLY A 34 16.09 13.92 13.60
C GLY A 34 16.58 12.55 13.16
N LYS A 35 15.81 11.51 13.50
CA LYS A 35 16.21 10.10 13.42
C LYS A 35 16.75 9.65 12.05
N TYR A 36 16.16 10.16 10.96
CA TYR A 36 16.61 9.83 9.62
C TYR A 36 18.04 10.34 9.35
N ALA A 37 18.31 11.58 9.74
CA ALA A 37 19.64 12.17 9.59
C ALA A 37 20.68 11.46 10.46
N ILE A 38 20.32 11.08 11.69
CA ILE A 38 21.18 10.30 12.59
C ILE A 38 21.57 8.97 11.95
N ASN A 39 20.61 8.23 11.38
CA ASN A 39 20.87 6.97 10.70
C ASN A 39 21.79 7.17 9.48
N LEU A 40 21.56 8.23 8.71
CA LEU A 40 22.41 8.59 7.58
C LEU A 40 23.86 8.86 8.04
N TYR A 41 24.03 9.64 9.11
CA TYR A 41 25.36 9.92 9.69
C TYR A 41 26.08 8.62 10.10
N SER A 42 25.36 7.74 10.80
CA SER A 42 25.90 6.43 11.24
C SER A 42 26.30 5.55 10.05
N SER A 43 25.52 5.54 8.98
CA SER A 43 25.85 4.81 7.74
C SER A 43 27.07 5.37 7.04
N LEU A 44 27.26 6.71 7.01
CA LEU A 44 28.42 7.36 6.40
C LEU A 44 29.71 7.08 7.16
N ASN A 45 29.64 6.96 8.47
CA ASN A 45 30.82 6.71 9.33
C ASN A 45 31.07 5.22 9.58
N LEU A 46 30.40 4.31 8.84
CA LEU A 46 30.51 2.86 8.98
C LEU A 46 30.29 2.34 10.42
N SER A 47 29.65 3.14 11.26
CA SER A 47 29.30 2.78 12.64
C SER A 47 28.08 1.87 12.74
N HIS A 48 27.35 1.72 11.66
CA HIS A 48 26.23 0.77 11.54
C HIS A 48 26.73 -0.56 11.00
N GLN A 49 26.67 -1.56 11.85
CA GLN A 49 26.75 -2.96 11.41
C GLN A 49 25.34 -3.41 10.96
N ASP A 50 24.88 -2.87 9.85
CA ASP A 50 23.62 -3.32 9.28
C ASP A 50 23.77 -4.75 8.78
N LYS A 51 23.18 -5.69 9.53
CA LYS A 51 23.06 -7.07 9.05
C LYS A 51 22.13 -7.06 7.83
N ILE A 52 22.62 -7.56 6.71
CA ILE A 52 21.79 -7.76 5.51
C ILE A 52 20.72 -8.79 5.85
N ILE A 53 19.49 -8.34 6.07
CA ILE A 53 18.35 -9.21 6.32
C ILE A 53 17.82 -9.64 4.94
N LYS A 54 18.16 -10.85 4.54
CA LYS A 54 17.83 -11.40 3.21
C LYS A 54 16.33 -11.50 2.93
N ASN A 55 15.50 -11.76 3.93
CA ASN A 55 14.06 -11.98 3.77
C ASN A 55 13.27 -11.30 4.89
N GLN A 56 12.97 -10.02 4.74
CA GLN A 56 11.99 -9.38 5.61
C GLN A 56 10.57 -9.80 5.20
N PRO A 57 9.74 -10.26 6.12
CA PRO A 57 8.34 -10.55 5.82
C PRO A 57 7.65 -9.26 5.34
N ARG A 58 6.86 -9.38 4.29
CA ARG A 58 6.10 -8.25 3.74
C ARG A 58 5.06 -7.79 4.75
N LYS A 59 5.07 -6.50 5.09
CA LYS A 59 4.14 -5.92 6.08
C LYS A 59 2.84 -5.41 5.46
N SER A 60 2.88 -4.99 4.21
CA SER A 60 1.73 -4.48 3.46
C SER A 60 1.94 -4.64 1.96
N LEU A 61 0.85 -4.61 1.21
CA LEU A 61 0.81 -4.60 -0.24
C LEU A 61 -0.25 -3.60 -0.69
N ALA A 62 0.12 -2.67 -1.55
CA ALA A 62 -0.78 -1.63 -2.03
C ALA A 62 -0.77 -1.55 -3.55
N ILE A 63 -1.94 -1.35 -4.12
CA ILE A 63 -2.14 -1.01 -5.53
C ILE A 63 -2.69 0.41 -5.60
N ALA A 64 -2.05 1.27 -6.36
CA ALA A 64 -2.43 2.67 -6.49
C ALA A 64 -2.44 3.12 -7.95
N ARG A 65 -3.32 4.07 -8.26
CA ARG A 65 -3.41 4.70 -9.58
C ARG A 65 -3.70 6.19 -9.44
N SER A 66 -2.93 7.00 -10.17
CA SER A 66 -3.25 8.40 -10.48
C SER A 66 -3.88 8.46 -11.86
N PHE A 67 -4.84 9.34 -12.05
CA PHE A 67 -5.57 9.51 -13.32
C PHE A 67 -6.06 10.94 -13.49
N ALA A 68 -6.54 11.28 -14.68
CA ALA A 68 -7.20 12.55 -14.91
C ALA A 68 -8.38 12.74 -13.94
N PRO A 69 -8.60 13.94 -13.38
CA PRO A 69 -9.64 14.18 -12.38
C PRO A 69 -11.03 13.74 -12.88
N ILE A 70 -11.76 13.00 -12.08
CA ILE A 70 -13.08 12.43 -12.40
C ILE A 70 -14.07 12.82 -11.32
N LYS A 71 -15.23 13.38 -11.73
CA LYS A 71 -16.36 13.70 -10.83
C LYS A 71 -17.37 12.56 -10.73
N ASN A 72 -17.57 11.80 -11.81
CA ASN A 72 -18.54 10.71 -11.87
C ASN A 72 -18.12 9.56 -10.94
N ARG A 73 -18.95 9.26 -9.92
CA ARG A 73 -18.68 8.23 -8.90
C ARG A 73 -18.85 6.81 -9.42
N ASP A 74 -19.61 6.59 -10.46
CA ASP A 74 -19.70 5.27 -11.10
C ASP A 74 -18.39 4.91 -11.79
N SER A 75 -17.78 5.90 -12.47
CA SER A 75 -16.44 5.73 -13.04
C SER A 75 -15.37 5.50 -11.97
N ILE A 76 -15.49 6.12 -10.79
CA ILE A 76 -14.60 5.87 -9.65
C ILE A 76 -14.82 4.46 -9.09
N ASN A 77 -16.08 4.02 -8.93
CA ASN A 77 -16.40 2.68 -8.47
C ASN A 77 -15.83 1.60 -9.40
N LYS A 78 -15.96 1.74 -10.71
CA LYS A 78 -15.33 0.84 -11.69
C LYS A 78 -13.81 0.74 -11.47
N ARG A 79 -13.13 1.87 -11.26
CA ARG A 79 -11.69 1.89 -10.97
C ARG A 79 -11.34 1.23 -9.64
N LEU A 80 -12.18 1.38 -8.61
CA LEU A 80 -12.01 0.68 -7.34
C LEU A 80 -12.12 -0.83 -7.52
N MET A 81 -13.06 -1.33 -8.32
CA MET A 81 -13.19 -2.76 -8.58
C MET A 81 -11.97 -3.32 -9.32
N ILE A 82 -11.40 -2.55 -10.25
CA ILE A 82 -10.13 -2.91 -10.90
C ILE A 82 -8.99 -3.00 -9.86
N LEU A 83 -8.89 -2.05 -8.92
CA LEU A 83 -7.89 -2.12 -7.84
C LEU A 83 -8.11 -3.34 -6.93
N CYS A 84 -9.37 -3.67 -6.62
CA CYS A 84 -9.71 -4.87 -5.84
C CYS A 84 -9.21 -6.15 -6.52
N ARG A 85 -9.44 -6.30 -7.83
CA ARG A 85 -8.98 -7.46 -8.61
C ARG A 85 -7.47 -7.59 -8.58
N HIS A 86 -6.74 -6.51 -8.85
CA HIS A 86 -5.28 -6.50 -8.81
C HIS A 86 -4.73 -6.80 -7.42
N LEU A 87 -5.28 -6.15 -6.38
CA LEU A 87 -4.83 -6.38 -5.01
C LEU A 87 -5.10 -7.80 -4.55
N TYR A 88 -6.30 -8.32 -4.84
CA TYR A 88 -6.65 -9.71 -4.50
C TYR A 88 -5.71 -10.70 -5.17
N PHE A 89 -5.44 -10.54 -6.47
CA PHE A 89 -4.54 -11.40 -7.22
C PHE A 89 -3.12 -11.41 -6.62
N GLU A 90 -2.57 -10.25 -6.30
CA GLU A 90 -1.23 -10.13 -5.72
C GLU A 90 -1.15 -10.77 -4.32
N VAL A 91 -2.12 -10.48 -3.45
CA VAL A 91 -2.19 -11.04 -2.08
C VAL A 91 -2.33 -12.56 -2.13
N ALA A 92 -3.26 -13.07 -2.95
CA ALA A 92 -3.51 -14.50 -3.10
C ALA A 92 -2.33 -15.24 -3.75
N SER A 93 -1.64 -14.62 -4.72
CA SER A 93 -0.46 -15.19 -5.38
C SER A 93 0.71 -15.39 -4.42
N LEU A 94 0.80 -14.56 -3.38
CA LEU A 94 1.81 -14.64 -2.33
C LEU A 94 1.35 -15.50 -1.13
N ALA A 95 0.16 -16.10 -1.19
CA ALA A 95 -0.47 -16.83 -0.09
C ALA A 95 -0.50 -16.04 1.24
N LEU A 96 -0.75 -14.73 1.16
CA LEU A 96 -0.84 -13.83 2.30
C LEU A 96 -2.29 -13.70 2.76
N THR A 97 -2.48 -13.51 4.07
CA THR A 97 -3.78 -13.23 4.67
C THR A 97 -3.72 -11.90 5.40
N PRO A 98 -4.37 -10.85 4.90
CA PRO A 98 -4.35 -9.55 5.56
C PRO A 98 -5.34 -9.50 6.72
N SER A 99 -4.99 -8.75 7.77
CA SER A 99 -5.89 -8.42 8.87
C SER A 99 -6.42 -6.99 8.81
N ARG A 100 -5.95 -6.17 7.85
CA ARG A 100 -6.38 -4.78 7.68
C ARG A 100 -6.43 -4.40 6.21
N ILE A 101 -7.49 -3.67 5.83
CA ILE A 101 -7.64 -3.02 4.54
C ILE A 101 -7.67 -1.51 4.74
N GLU A 102 -6.93 -0.78 3.92
CA GLU A 102 -6.90 0.69 3.90
C GLU A 102 -7.21 1.19 2.49
N LEU A 103 -8.13 2.15 2.40
CA LEU A 103 -8.43 2.89 1.18
C LEU A 103 -7.92 4.32 1.33
N LYS A 104 -7.26 4.82 0.29
CA LYS A 104 -6.83 6.22 0.17
C LYS A 104 -7.40 6.82 -1.09
N LEU A 105 -7.80 8.07 -1.00
CA LEU A 105 -8.16 8.88 -2.15
C LEU A 105 -7.58 10.29 -2.04
N ARG A 106 -7.50 10.97 -3.16
CA ARG A 106 -7.12 12.38 -3.21
C ARG A 106 -8.04 13.11 -4.15
N TYR A 107 -8.61 14.19 -3.66
CA TYR A 107 -9.32 15.15 -4.49
C TYR A 107 -8.33 16.06 -5.23
N LYS A 108 -8.71 16.54 -6.39
CA LYS A 108 -7.90 17.48 -7.17
C LYS A 108 -7.53 18.72 -6.34
N GLY A 109 -6.22 19.01 -6.25
CA GLY A 109 -5.72 20.16 -5.51
C GLY A 109 -5.71 20.03 -3.99
N GLN A 110 -6.07 18.86 -3.45
CA GLN A 110 -6.08 18.61 -1.99
C GLN A 110 -5.07 17.55 -1.58
N GLU A 111 -4.85 17.43 -0.28
CA GLU A 111 -4.06 16.36 0.30
C GLU A 111 -4.78 15.01 0.21
N GLN A 112 -4.03 13.95 0.39
CA GLN A 112 -4.53 12.60 0.38
C GLN A 112 -5.19 12.27 1.73
N ILE A 113 -6.40 11.72 1.67
CA ILE A 113 -7.13 11.21 2.84
C ILE A 113 -7.21 9.70 2.81
N SER A 114 -7.35 9.08 3.99
CA SER A 114 -7.42 7.63 4.11
C SER A 114 -8.37 7.17 5.21
N ILE A 115 -8.89 5.96 5.03
CA ILE A 115 -9.65 5.21 6.03
C ILE A 115 -9.20 3.75 6.02
N SER A 116 -9.18 3.12 7.18
CA SER A 116 -8.84 1.71 7.28
C SER A 116 -9.80 0.96 8.20
N THR A 117 -9.93 -0.34 7.96
CA THR A 117 -10.69 -1.24 8.82
C THR A 117 -9.93 -2.53 9.07
N THR A 118 -10.12 -3.10 10.25
CA THR A 118 -9.63 -4.45 10.58
C THR A 118 -10.61 -5.47 10.05
N ILE A 119 -10.09 -6.58 9.52
CA ILE A 119 -10.88 -7.67 8.96
C ILE A 119 -10.61 -8.96 9.74
N ASN A 120 -11.68 -9.65 10.14
CA ASN A 120 -11.63 -10.94 10.84
C ASN A 120 -12.34 -12.04 10.01
N ALA A 121 -12.62 -11.74 8.73
CA ALA A 121 -13.30 -12.65 7.81
C ALA A 121 -12.31 -13.23 6.79
N ASN A 122 -12.71 -14.31 6.11
CA ASN A 122 -11.95 -14.87 5.02
C ASN A 122 -11.74 -13.86 3.91
N PHE A 123 -10.49 -13.64 3.54
CA PHE A 123 -10.10 -12.73 2.47
C PHE A 123 -10.44 -13.34 1.11
N THR A 124 -11.59 -12.96 0.54
CA THR A 124 -12.06 -13.34 -0.80
C THR A 124 -12.19 -12.11 -1.68
N HIS A 125 -12.20 -12.30 -2.99
CA HIS A 125 -12.39 -11.18 -3.93
C HIS A 125 -13.72 -10.44 -3.68
N LYS A 126 -14.82 -11.18 -3.51
CA LYS A 126 -16.15 -10.60 -3.23
C LYS A 126 -16.17 -9.82 -1.91
N PHE A 127 -15.54 -10.35 -0.86
CA PHE A 127 -15.40 -9.65 0.41
C PHE A 127 -14.60 -8.35 0.27
N LEU A 128 -13.49 -8.39 -0.48
CA LEU A 128 -12.69 -7.19 -0.73
C LEU A 128 -13.46 -6.12 -1.51
N GLU A 129 -14.25 -6.50 -2.51
CA GLU A 129 -15.13 -5.56 -3.23
C GLU A 129 -16.15 -4.91 -2.30
N GLN A 130 -16.80 -5.71 -1.43
CA GLN A 130 -17.80 -5.20 -0.50
C GLN A 130 -17.19 -4.20 0.49
N ILE A 131 -16.13 -4.59 1.20
CA ILE A 131 -15.48 -3.73 2.19
C ILE A 131 -14.91 -2.45 1.56
N THR A 132 -14.41 -2.54 0.31
CA THR A 132 -13.89 -1.37 -0.40
C THR A 132 -15.00 -0.37 -0.74
N LYS A 133 -16.19 -0.85 -1.13
CA LYS A 133 -17.35 0.02 -1.34
C LYS A 133 -17.79 0.72 -0.05
N GLU A 134 -17.85 -0.01 1.05
CA GLU A 134 -18.19 0.56 2.36
C GLU A 134 -17.17 1.63 2.80
N LEU A 135 -15.86 1.33 2.65
CA LEU A 135 -14.80 2.29 2.94
C LEU A 135 -14.89 3.53 2.04
N PHE A 136 -15.21 3.35 0.76
CA PHE A 136 -15.36 4.48 -0.17
C PHE A 136 -16.54 5.38 0.20
N ILE A 137 -17.70 4.82 0.53
CA ILE A 137 -18.88 5.58 0.99
C ILE A 137 -18.53 6.39 2.25
N ASN A 138 -17.78 5.80 3.17
CA ASN A 138 -17.38 6.46 4.40
C ASN A 138 -16.27 7.51 4.21
N LEU A 139 -15.41 7.36 3.21
CA LEU A 139 -14.28 8.26 2.96
C LEU A 139 -14.65 9.44 2.07
N ASP A 140 -15.50 9.22 1.03
CA ASP A 140 -15.89 10.22 0.04
C ASP A 140 -16.96 11.18 0.60
N LYS A 141 -16.53 12.18 1.38
CA LYS A 141 -17.39 13.18 2.01
C LYS A 141 -17.76 14.33 1.07
N PHE A 142 -16.93 14.62 0.08
CA PHE A 142 -17.05 15.79 -0.80
C PHE A 142 -17.35 15.36 -2.23
N LYS A 143 -18.62 15.03 -2.49
CA LYS A 143 -19.06 14.48 -3.78
C LYS A 143 -18.98 15.47 -4.94
N GLU A 144 -18.90 16.76 -4.66
CA GLU A 144 -18.71 17.84 -5.64
C GLU A 144 -17.28 17.94 -6.18
N TYR A 145 -16.29 17.44 -5.44
CA TYR A 145 -14.90 17.47 -5.86
C TYR A 145 -14.53 16.30 -6.80
N GLU A 146 -13.62 16.58 -7.72
CA GLU A 146 -13.04 15.59 -8.61
C GLU A 146 -11.98 14.77 -7.88
N ILE A 147 -11.97 13.44 -8.06
CA ILE A 147 -10.96 12.53 -7.54
C ILE A 147 -9.92 12.27 -8.63
N ASN A 148 -8.63 12.27 -8.30
CA ASN A 148 -7.52 12.03 -9.22
C ASN A 148 -6.53 10.96 -8.76
N TYR A 149 -6.77 10.34 -7.60
CA TYR A 149 -5.93 9.28 -7.06
C TYR A 149 -6.73 8.34 -6.19
N LEU A 150 -6.45 7.05 -6.34
CA LEU A 150 -6.99 5.96 -5.51
C LEU A 150 -5.86 5.00 -5.16
N SER A 151 -5.87 4.49 -3.93
CA SER A 151 -4.98 3.43 -3.48
C SER A 151 -5.72 2.49 -2.54
N LEU A 152 -5.59 1.20 -2.79
CA LEU A 152 -6.12 0.14 -1.93
C LEU A 152 -4.93 -0.66 -1.38
N CYS A 153 -4.88 -0.85 -0.07
CA CYS A 153 -3.78 -1.50 0.63
C CYS A 153 -4.30 -2.62 1.53
N ALA A 154 -3.64 -3.77 1.44
CA ALA A 154 -3.78 -4.89 2.36
C ALA A 154 -2.57 -4.91 3.30
N ALA A 155 -2.78 -5.02 4.60
CA ALA A 155 -1.73 -4.96 5.62
C ALA A 155 -2.01 -5.93 6.78
N GLY A 156 -1.03 -6.06 7.70
CA GLY A 156 -1.14 -6.95 8.84
C GLY A 156 -1.15 -8.41 8.39
N PHE A 157 -0.16 -8.80 7.58
CA PHE A 157 0.01 -10.17 7.13
C PHE A 157 0.60 -11.01 8.28
N ASP A 158 -0.25 -11.54 9.14
CA ASP A 158 0.16 -12.45 10.20
C ASP A 158 0.26 -13.88 9.65
N LYS A 159 1.33 -14.56 10.07
CA LYS A 159 1.57 -15.97 9.73
C LYS A 159 0.62 -16.93 10.44
N GLN A 160 -0.18 -16.44 11.38
CA GLN A 160 -1.07 -17.24 12.23
C GLN A 160 -2.44 -16.58 12.40
N GLN A 161 -3.19 -16.40 11.32
CA GLN A 161 -4.64 -16.36 11.52
C GLN A 161 -5.08 -17.79 11.85
N GLN A 162 -5.48 -18.02 13.09
CA GLN A 162 -6.27 -19.18 13.43
C GLN A 162 -7.49 -19.20 12.52
N ARG A 163 -7.51 -20.13 11.57
CA ARG A 163 -8.72 -20.37 10.78
C ARG A 163 -9.81 -20.71 11.76
N SER A 164 -10.89 -19.95 11.77
CA SER A 164 -12.06 -20.30 12.55
C SER A 164 -12.48 -21.71 12.14
N LEU A 165 -12.64 -22.60 13.12
CA LEU A 165 -13.16 -23.96 12.89
C LEU A 165 -14.57 -23.96 12.27
N PHE A 166 -15.24 -22.80 12.26
CA PHE A 166 -16.59 -22.58 11.70
C PHE A 166 -16.58 -21.94 10.31
N ASP A 167 -15.43 -21.84 9.65
CA ASP A 167 -15.33 -21.31 8.29
C ASP A 167 -15.86 -22.33 7.27
N THR A 168 -17.17 -22.34 7.12
CA THR A 168 -17.90 -23.06 6.06
C THR A 168 -17.73 -22.38 4.70
N GLN A 169 -16.50 -22.32 4.17
CA GLN A 169 -16.36 -22.12 2.73
C GLN A 169 -16.83 -23.38 2.03
N SER A 170 -17.87 -23.24 1.21
CA SER A 170 -18.29 -24.37 0.38
C SER A 170 -17.10 -24.75 -0.53
N PRO A 171 -16.74 -26.02 -0.63
CA PRO A 171 -15.60 -26.49 -1.43
C PRO A 171 -15.70 -26.09 -2.91
N LYS A 172 -16.86 -25.69 -3.39
CA LYS A 172 -17.08 -25.14 -4.74
C LYS A 172 -16.45 -23.75 -4.92
N ASN A 173 -16.58 -22.86 -3.94
CA ASN A 173 -16.05 -21.47 -4.05
C ASN A 173 -14.50 -21.46 -4.07
N SER A 174 -13.85 -22.35 -3.33
CA SER A 174 -12.40 -22.46 -3.35
C SER A 174 -11.86 -22.99 -4.68
N LYS A 175 -12.56 -23.97 -5.30
CA LYS A 175 -12.20 -24.49 -6.62
C LYS A 175 -12.32 -23.44 -7.71
N ILE A 176 -13.39 -22.64 -7.71
CA ILE A 176 -13.59 -21.54 -8.67
C ILE A 176 -12.51 -20.48 -8.50
N SER A 177 -12.23 -20.03 -7.28
CA SER A 177 -11.17 -19.04 -7.01
C SER A 177 -9.79 -19.53 -7.48
N ASN A 178 -9.47 -20.80 -7.26
CA ASN A 178 -8.22 -21.40 -7.71
C ASN A 178 -8.14 -21.47 -9.25
N ALA A 179 -9.22 -21.83 -9.92
CA ALA A 179 -9.26 -21.87 -11.38
C ALA A 179 -9.07 -20.46 -11.98
N ILE A 180 -9.77 -19.45 -11.45
CA ILE A 180 -9.60 -18.05 -11.85
C ILE A 180 -8.14 -17.62 -11.65
N MET A 181 -7.54 -17.91 -10.51
CA MET A 181 -6.14 -17.57 -10.24
C MET A 181 -5.16 -18.25 -11.21
N GLN A 182 -5.40 -19.50 -11.58
CA GLN A 182 -4.55 -20.20 -12.57
C GLN A 182 -4.64 -19.53 -13.94
N ILE A 183 -5.84 -19.14 -14.38
CA ILE A 183 -6.02 -18.44 -15.66
C ILE A 183 -5.33 -17.08 -15.60
N GLN A 184 -5.51 -16.32 -14.51
CA GLN A 184 -4.86 -15.03 -14.34
C GLN A 184 -3.34 -15.12 -14.27
N LYS A 185 -2.77 -16.16 -13.65
CA LYS A 185 -1.32 -16.41 -13.66
C LYS A 185 -0.79 -16.70 -15.06
N LYS A 186 -1.56 -17.42 -15.88
CA LYS A 186 -1.13 -17.83 -17.23
C LYS A 186 -1.30 -16.71 -18.28
N TYR A 187 -2.39 -15.96 -18.20
CA TYR A 187 -2.81 -15.01 -19.24
C TYR A 187 -2.82 -13.55 -18.77
N GLY A 188 -2.41 -13.28 -17.54
CA GLY A 188 -2.43 -11.96 -16.92
C GLY A 188 -3.71 -11.70 -16.10
N VAL A 189 -3.61 -10.78 -15.14
CA VAL A 189 -4.69 -10.44 -14.20
C VAL A 189 -5.94 -9.89 -14.90
N ASP A 190 -5.77 -9.31 -16.09
CA ASP A 190 -6.85 -8.72 -16.90
C ASP A 190 -7.60 -9.73 -17.77
N ALA A 191 -7.17 -11.00 -17.80
CA ALA A 191 -7.82 -12.05 -18.58
C ALA A 191 -9.25 -12.38 -18.12
N ILE A 192 -9.53 -12.20 -16.83
CA ILE A 192 -10.88 -12.36 -16.25
C ILE A 192 -11.21 -11.09 -15.47
N LYS A 193 -12.35 -10.47 -15.81
CA LYS A 193 -12.87 -9.27 -15.18
C LYS A 193 -14.20 -9.56 -14.50
N SER A 194 -14.49 -8.85 -13.41
CA SER A 194 -15.79 -8.88 -12.78
C SER A 194 -16.79 -8.02 -13.56
N LEU A 195 -18.08 -8.38 -13.55
CA LEU A 195 -19.15 -7.54 -14.12
C LEU A 195 -19.20 -6.15 -13.46
N SER A 196 -18.77 -6.02 -12.21
CA SER A 196 -18.69 -4.76 -11.46
C SER A 196 -17.64 -3.76 -11.99
N GLU A 197 -16.80 -4.16 -12.96
CA GLU A 197 -15.80 -3.31 -13.60
C GLU A 197 -16.32 -2.61 -14.88
N PHE A 198 -17.49 -3.01 -15.37
CA PHE A 198 -18.17 -2.43 -16.54
C PHE A 198 -19.33 -1.52 -16.11
#